data_431a6aea3bc0baab985b02a7eba69d80
#
_entry.id   431a6aea3bc0baab985b02a7eba69d80
#
_cell.length_a   1.000
_cell.length_b   1.000
_cell.length_c   1.000
_cell.angle_alpha   90.00
_cell.angle_beta   90.00
_cell.angle_gamma   90.00
#
_symmetry.space_group_name_H-M   'P 1'
#
loop_
_entity.id
_entity.type
_entity.pdbx_description
1 polymer ?
#
loop_
_entity_poly.entity_id
_entity_poly.type
_entity_poly.pdbx_seq_one_letter_code
_entity_poly.pdbx_strand_id
1 'polypeptide(L)'
;MIRTMSLSDIVRRLVLPKATPEPEQLTIAHAGDILPVTFLRSARARRASLRVDSARRRIVLTAPLRMARGTAVDFAHAQAGWIAARLKRLPDLKPFTDGAEVPLFGAPHRIRHRADRRGTVWREGLEIHVAGRPEHLPRRLRDWLTAELKERLVPLVHAKAQRERLSRTVMRFTGRSTRWALA
;
A
#
# COMPACT_ATOMS: atom_id res chain seq x y z
N MET A 1 -45.84 17.04 -24.63
CA MET A 1 -45.11 17.88 -23.64
C MET A 1 -43.85 17.15 -23.24
N ILE A 2 -42.73 17.52 -23.83
CA ILE A 2 -41.41 16.92 -23.54
C ILE A 2 -40.80 17.77 -22.42
N ARG A 3 -40.62 17.17 -21.24
CA ARG A 3 -40.04 17.83 -20.06
C ARG A 3 -38.53 17.89 -20.24
N THR A 4 -38.01 19.05 -20.57
CA THR A 4 -36.60 19.32 -20.73
C THR A 4 -35.91 19.20 -19.35
N MET A 5 -35.13 18.15 -19.16
CA MET A 5 -34.31 18.02 -17.96
C MET A 5 -33.17 19.04 -18.00
N SER A 6 -33.03 19.81 -16.93
CA SER A 6 -31.98 20.81 -16.78
C SER A 6 -30.60 20.12 -16.68
N LEU A 7 -29.60 20.76 -17.29
CA LEU A 7 -28.18 20.34 -17.16
C LEU A 7 -27.75 20.19 -15.70
N SER A 8 -28.33 20.98 -14.78
CA SER A 8 -28.10 20.89 -13.34
C SER A 8 -28.57 19.55 -12.73
N ASP A 9 -29.63 18.94 -13.25
CA ASP A 9 -30.13 17.65 -12.77
C ASP A 9 -29.28 16.49 -13.28
N ILE A 10 -28.67 16.63 -14.47
CA ILE A 10 -27.77 15.65 -15.06
C ILE A 10 -26.44 15.67 -14.31
N VAL A 11 -25.89 16.84 -13.97
CA VAL A 11 -24.64 16.98 -13.24
C VAL A 11 -24.78 16.48 -11.79
N ARG A 12 -25.93 16.67 -11.16
CA ARG A 12 -26.22 16.18 -9.79
C ARG A 12 -26.32 14.66 -9.69
N ARG A 13 -26.60 13.98 -10.81
CA ARG A 13 -26.66 12.53 -10.89
C ARG A 13 -25.33 11.85 -11.22
N LEU A 14 -24.35 12.62 -11.69
CA LEU A 14 -23.11 12.10 -12.26
C LEU A 14 -21.90 12.10 -11.33
N VAL A 15 -21.87 12.86 -10.23
CA VAL A 15 -20.66 12.86 -9.37
C VAL A 15 -21.02 13.20 -7.92
N LEU A 16 -21.52 12.22 -7.20
CA LEU A 16 -21.14 12.08 -5.81
C LEU A 16 -20.38 10.76 -5.71
N PRO A 17 -19.05 10.76 -5.53
CA PRO A 17 -18.39 9.56 -5.06
C PRO A 17 -19.06 9.20 -3.74
N LYS A 18 -19.70 8.03 -3.71
CA LYS A 18 -20.29 7.47 -2.50
C LYS A 18 -19.19 7.52 -1.45
N ALA A 19 -19.29 8.43 -0.50
CA ALA A 19 -18.27 8.68 0.51
C ALA A 19 -17.87 7.32 1.08
N THR A 20 -16.64 6.92 0.80
CA THR A 20 -16.07 5.74 1.44
C THR A 20 -15.94 6.13 2.91
N PRO A 21 -16.63 5.45 3.83
CA PRO A 21 -16.53 5.81 5.23
C PRO A 21 -15.08 5.82 5.67
N GLU A 22 -14.70 6.85 6.40
CA GLU A 22 -13.33 7.01 6.88
C GLU A 22 -12.88 5.80 7.69
N PRO A 23 -11.60 5.43 7.59
CA PRO A 23 -11.05 4.32 8.36
C PRO A 23 -11.08 4.66 9.86
N GLU A 24 -11.71 3.81 10.65
CA GLU A 24 -11.73 3.89 12.11
C GLU A 24 -10.56 3.09 12.69
N GLN A 25 -9.87 3.64 13.69
CA GLN A 25 -8.85 2.90 14.42
C GLN A 25 -9.49 2.18 15.60
N LEU A 26 -9.29 0.88 15.67
CA LEU A 26 -9.74 0.03 16.78
C LEU A 26 -8.53 -0.57 17.48
N THR A 27 -8.75 -0.92 18.72
CA THR A 27 -7.77 -1.58 19.58
C THR A 27 -8.35 -2.90 20.07
N ILE A 28 -7.65 -4.00 19.84
CA ILE A 28 -8.03 -5.34 20.30
C ILE A 28 -7.03 -5.79 21.37
N ALA A 29 -7.50 -5.98 22.57
CA ALA A 29 -6.66 -6.54 23.65
C ALA A 29 -6.56 -8.05 23.49
N HIS A 30 -5.33 -8.60 23.59
CA HIS A 30 -5.09 -10.04 23.58
C HIS A 30 -3.81 -10.40 24.34
N ALA A 31 -3.93 -11.25 25.33
CA ALA A 31 -2.80 -11.77 26.13
C ALA A 31 -1.85 -10.68 26.68
N GLY A 32 -2.39 -9.53 27.10
CA GLY A 32 -1.64 -8.38 27.59
C GLY A 32 -1.12 -7.42 26.50
N ASP A 33 -1.20 -7.81 25.23
CA ASP A 33 -0.83 -6.96 24.09
C ASP A 33 -2.02 -6.14 23.58
N ILE A 34 -1.72 -4.97 23.04
CA ILE A 34 -2.68 -4.09 22.36
C ILE A 34 -2.45 -4.17 20.87
N LEU A 35 -3.40 -4.75 20.14
CA LEU A 35 -3.31 -4.99 18.72
C LEU A 35 -4.01 -3.88 17.93
N PRO A 36 -3.29 -3.10 17.10
CA PRO A 36 -3.89 -2.05 16.27
C PRO A 36 -4.63 -2.66 15.09
N VAL A 37 -5.91 -2.32 14.94
CA VAL A 37 -6.78 -2.75 13.85
C VAL A 37 -7.44 -1.56 13.19
N THR A 38 -7.27 -1.40 11.89
CA THR A 38 -7.98 -0.39 11.12
C THR A 38 -9.29 -0.96 10.60
N PHE A 39 -10.41 -0.41 11.01
CA PHE A 39 -11.74 -0.82 10.58
C PHE A 39 -12.19 -0.03 9.37
N LEU A 40 -12.61 -0.73 8.32
CA LEU A 40 -13.12 -0.16 7.08
C LEU A 40 -14.51 -0.74 6.78
N ARG A 41 -15.44 0.13 6.40
CA ARG A 41 -16.72 -0.28 5.84
C ARG A 41 -16.66 -0.26 4.31
N SER A 42 -17.19 -1.29 3.66
CA SER A 42 -17.17 -1.40 2.21
C SER A 42 -18.51 -1.90 1.66
N ALA A 43 -19.05 -1.16 0.69
CA ALA A 43 -20.26 -1.60 -0.03
C ALA A 43 -20.02 -2.88 -0.86
N ARG A 44 -18.75 -3.17 -1.20
CA ARG A 44 -18.39 -4.37 -1.96
C ARG A 44 -18.16 -5.59 -1.08
N ALA A 45 -17.97 -5.39 0.23
CA ALA A 45 -17.80 -6.50 1.13
C ALA A 45 -19.13 -7.24 1.35
N ARG A 46 -19.10 -8.55 1.26
CA ARG A 46 -20.26 -9.42 1.56
C ARG A 46 -20.21 -10.00 2.97
N ARG A 47 -19.01 -10.07 3.56
CA ARG A 47 -18.72 -10.59 4.90
C ARG A 47 -17.58 -9.81 5.55
N ALA A 48 -17.42 -9.91 6.88
CA ALA A 48 -16.25 -9.40 7.57
C ALA A 48 -15.00 -10.18 7.13
N SER A 49 -13.89 -9.49 7.00
CA SER A 49 -12.60 -10.09 6.66
C SER A 49 -11.46 -9.33 7.34
N LEU A 50 -10.43 -10.07 7.74
CA LEU A 50 -9.19 -9.54 8.26
C LEU A 50 -8.08 -9.68 7.22
N ARG A 51 -7.29 -8.64 7.09
CA ARG A 51 -6.13 -8.60 6.19
C ARG A 51 -4.95 -7.94 6.89
N VAL A 52 -3.77 -8.47 6.66
CA VAL A 52 -2.52 -7.85 7.09
C VAL A 52 -2.06 -6.81 6.09
N ASP A 53 -1.83 -5.60 6.54
CA ASP A 53 -1.11 -4.55 5.82
C ASP A 53 0.33 -4.55 6.33
N SER A 54 1.19 -5.33 5.68
CA SER A 54 2.59 -5.50 6.10
C SER A 54 3.40 -4.21 5.97
N ALA A 55 3.08 -3.36 4.99
CA ALA A 55 3.80 -2.09 4.81
C ALA A 55 3.55 -1.10 5.96
N ARG A 56 2.40 -1.18 6.63
CA ARG A 56 2.06 -0.32 7.77
C ARG A 56 2.02 -1.08 9.09
N ARG A 57 2.42 -2.35 9.10
CA ARG A 57 2.37 -3.26 10.27
C ARG A 57 1.04 -3.18 11.02
N ARG A 58 -0.06 -3.23 10.30
CA ARG A 58 -1.40 -3.15 10.87
C ARG A 58 -2.33 -4.20 10.30
N ILE A 59 -3.37 -4.49 11.02
CA ILE A 59 -4.47 -5.31 10.55
C ILE A 59 -5.58 -4.41 10.02
N VAL A 60 -6.17 -4.80 8.91
CA VAL A 60 -7.32 -4.14 8.33
C VAL A 60 -8.53 -5.07 8.44
N LEU A 61 -9.51 -4.68 9.24
CA LEU A 61 -10.82 -5.30 9.32
C LEU A 61 -11.73 -4.62 8.30
N THR A 62 -12.23 -5.37 7.36
CA THR A 62 -13.22 -4.86 6.39
C THR A 62 -14.57 -5.53 6.64
N ALA A 63 -15.65 -4.74 6.75
CA ALA A 63 -17.00 -5.24 6.95
C ALA A 63 -18.02 -4.62 5.97
N PRO A 64 -19.13 -5.32 5.67
CA PRO A 64 -20.24 -4.77 4.90
C PRO A 64 -20.84 -3.54 5.57
N LEU A 65 -21.38 -2.61 4.78
CA LEU A 65 -22.04 -1.41 5.32
C LEU A 65 -23.20 -1.74 6.28
N ARG A 66 -23.94 -2.82 6.00
CA ARG A 66 -25.08 -3.27 6.79
C ARG A 66 -24.73 -4.03 8.08
N MET A 67 -23.47 -4.45 8.24
CA MET A 67 -23.05 -5.18 9.44
C MET A 67 -22.94 -4.23 10.61
N ALA A 68 -23.49 -4.59 11.78
CA ALA A 68 -23.34 -3.81 13.00
C ALA A 68 -21.84 -3.71 13.36
N ARG A 69 -21.44 -2.55 13.90
CA ARG A 69 -20.04 -2.32 14.32
C ARG A 69 -19.63 -3.33 15.38
N GLY A 70 -20.48 -3.59 16.37
CA GLY A 70 -20.22 -4.56 17.42
C GLY A 70 -19.89 -5.94 16.86
N THR A 71 -20.73 -6.47 15.98
CA THR A 71 -20.50 -7.78 15.32
C THR A 71 -19.15 -7.84 14.58
N ALA A 72 -18.73 -6.74 13.93
CA ALA A 72 -17.43 -6.70 13.27
C ALA A 72 -16.27 -6.69 14.28
N VAL A 73 -16.44 -5.99 15.39
CA VAL A 73 -15.46 -5.94 16.48
C VAL A 73 -15.37 -7.30 17.18
N ASP A 74 -16.50 -7.93 17.48
CA ASP A 74 -16.55 -9.28 18.08
C ASP A 74 -15.83 -10.31 17.20
N PHE A 75 -16.03 -10.23 15.88
CA PHE A 75 -15.30 -11.05 14.93
C PHE A 75 -13.78 -10.80 15.01
N ALA A 76 -13.33 -9.55 15.17
CA ALA A 76 -11.91 -9.25 15.30
C ALA A 76 -11.34 -9.76 16.65
N HIS A 77 -12.11 -9.66 17.75
CA HIS A 77 -11.75 -10.23 19.04
C HIS A 77 -11.63 -11.76 18.98
N ALA A 78 -12.57 -12.44 18.33
CA ALA A 78 -12.51 -13.88 18.15
C ALA A 78 -11.27 -14.33 17.35
N GLN A 79 -10.70 -13.45 16.53
CA GLN A 79 -9.49 -13.69 15.74
C GLN A 79 -8.22 -13.07 16.36
N ALA A 80 -8.25 -12.60 17.60
CA ALA A 80 -7.13 -11.86 18.21
C ALA A 80 -5.83 -12.67 18.24
N GLY A 81 -5.90 -13.97 18.53
CA GLY A 81 -4.73 -14.87 18.49
C GLY A 81 -4.10 -14.95 17.09
N TRP A 82 -4.93 -15.05 16.05
CA TRP A 82 -4.44 -15.02 14.66
C TRP A 82 -3.79 -13.67 14.33
N ILE A 83 -4.42 -12.56 14.76
CA ILE A 83 -3.89 -11.20 14.56
C ILE A 83 -2.50 -11.08 15.20
N ALA A 84 -2.37 -11.46 16.46
CA ALA A 84 -1.11 -11.41 17.22
C ALA A 84 -0.01 -12.25 16.55
N ALA A 85 -0.32 -13.50 16.20
CA ALA A 85 0.63 -14.39 15.51
C ALA A 85 1.07 -13.81 14.15
N ARG A 86 0.16 -13.15 13.44
CA ARG A 86 0.46 -12.60 12.13
C ARG A 86 1.31 -11.33 12.24
N LEU A 87 1.05 -10.47 13.21
CA LEU A 87 1.86 -9.27 13.47
C LEU A 87 3.28 -9.63 13.90
N LYS A 88 3.45 -10.67 14.74
CA LYS A 88 4.78 -11.18 15.16
C LYS A 88 5.61 -11.70 13.98
N ARG A 89 4.98 -12.23 12.94
CA ARG A 89 5.66 -12.74 11.74
C ARG A 89 5.97 -11.65 10.71
N LEU A 90 5.51 -10.43 10.92
CA LEU A 90 5.87 -9.35 10.00
C LEU A 90 7.34 -9.00 10.18
N PRO A 91 8.11 -8.88 9.09
CA PRO A 91 9.48 -8.43 9.17
C PRO A 91 9.51 -7.01 9.72
N ASP A 92 10.57 -6.68 10.46
CA ASP A 92 10.75 -5.34 10.94
C ASP A 92 10.90 -4.35 9.78
N LEU A 93 10.15 -3.27 9.85
CA LEU A 93 10.29 -2.20 8.87
C LEU A 93 11.63 -1.52 9.11
N LYS A 94 12.57 -1.71 8.20
CA LYS A 94 13.79 -0.92 8.19
C LYS A 94 13.44 0.46 7.60
N PRO A 95 13.50 1.54 8.38
CA PRO A 95 13.20 2.86 7.85
C PRO A 95 14.26 3.25 6.81
N PHE A 96 13.84 3.97 5.78
CA PHE A 96 14.77 4.57 4.85
C PHE A 96 15.41 5.80 5.51
N THR A 97 16.57 5.60 6.11
CA THR A 97 17.36 6.63 6.74
C THR A 97 18.76 6.68 6.12
N ASP A 98 19.49 7.74 6.37
CA ASP A 98 20.88 7.82 5.98
C ASP A 98 21.69 6.68 6.60
N GLY A 99 22.59 6.08 5.82
CA GLY A 99 23.41 4.94 6.22
C GLY A 99 22.69 3.58 6.19
N ALA A 100 21.35 3.53 6.08
CA ALA A 100 20.63 2.27 5.98
C ALA A 100 20.93 1.56 4.65
N GLU A 101 20.77 0.24 4.65
CA GLU A 101 20.93 -0.57 3.43
C GLU A 101 19.59 -0.98 2.85
N VAL A 102 19.47 -0.91 1.53
CA VAL A 102 18.33 -1.35 0.77
C VAL A 102 18.78 -2.31 -0.34
N PRO A 103 18.15 -3.48 -0.48
CA PRO A 103 18.44 -4.37 -1.59
C PRO A 103 17.89 -3.79 -2.88
N LEU A 104 18.74 -3.64 -3.88
CA LEU A 104 18.35 -3.22 -5.23
C LEU A 104 18.99 -4.17 -6.24
N PHE A 105 18.14 -4.85 -7.02
CA PHE A 105 18.56 -5.83 -8.05
C PHE A 105 19.51 -6.92 -7.55
N GLY A 106 19.29 -7.41 -6.31
CA GLY A 106 20.08 -8.48 -5.72
C GLY A 106 21.35 -8.05 -5.00
N ALA A 107 21.70 -6.76 -5.03
CA ALA A 107 22.84 -6.22 -4.30
C ALA A 107 22.40 -5.25 -3.20
N PRO A 108 23.06 -5.23 -2.02
CA PRO A 108 22.81 -4.24 -0.99
C PRO A 108 23.38 -2.88 -1.44
N HIS A 109 22.57 -1.84 -1.30
CA HIS A 109 22.97 -0.47 -1.57
C HIS A 109 22.80 0.37 -0.32
N ARG A 110 23.80 1.20 -0.01
CA ARG A 110 23.73 2.10 1.14
C ARG A 110 23.06 3.42 0.75
N ILE A 111 22.11 3.86 1.56
CA ILE A 111 21.46 5.16 1.41
C ILE A 111 22.40 6.26 1.89
N ARG A 112 22.58 7.32 1.09
CA ARG A 112 23.35 8.51 1.43
C ARG A 112 22.48 9.75 1.30
N HIS A 113 22.19 10.38 2.41
CA HIS A 113 21.50 11.66 2.41
C HIS A 113 22.45 12.79 2.01
N ARG A 114 22.04 13.61 1.05
CA ARG A 114 22.81 14.73 0.50
C ARG A 114 22.05 16.03 0.71
N ALA A 115 22.17 16.60 1.91
CA ALA A 115 21.56 17.90 2.25
C ALA A 115 22.15 19.06 1.45
N ASP A 116 23.41 18.91 1.04
CA ASP A 116 24.21 19.87 0.29
C ASP A 116 23.78 20.04 -1.18
N ARG A 117 22.96 19.12 -1.70
CA ARG A 117 22.55 19.12 -3.09
C ARG A 117 21.04 19.36 -3.27
N ARG A 118 20.72 20.13 -4.28
CA ARG A 118 19.36 20.24 -4.82
C ARG A 118 19.19 19.20 -5.91
N GLY A 119 18.04 18.55 -5.96
CA GLY A 119 17.76 17.64 -7.05
C GLY A 119 17.08 16.35 -6.64
N THR A 120 17.42 15.29 -7.36
CA THR A 120 16.74 14.02 -7.35
C THR A 120 17.45 12.98 -6.49
N VAL A 121 17.13 11.74 -6.73
CA VAL A 121 17.82 10.56 -6.24
C VAL A 121 18.63 10.00 -7.39
N TRP A 122 19.84 9.55 -7.12
CA TRP A 122 20.69 8.87 -8.11
C TRP A 122 21.51 7.76 -7.46
N ARG A 123 21.95 6.84 -8.27
CA ARG A 123 22.82 5.74 -7.85
C ARG A 123 24.23 5.94 -8.35
N GLU A 124 25.20 5.68 -7.49
CA GLU A 124 26.62 5.65 -7.82
C GLU A 124 27.24 4.42 -7.16
N GLY A 125 27.65 3.43 -7.97
CA GLY A 125 28.11 2.14 -7.47
C GLY A 125 27.06 1.43 -6.59
N LEU A 126 27.42 1.15 -5.35
CA LEU A 126 26.56 0.55 -4.33
C LEU A 126 25.96 1.59 -3.35
N GLU A 127 25.96 2.85 -3.73
CA GLU A 127 25.33 3.91 -2.95
C GLU A 127 24.14 4.52 -3.70
N ILE A 128 23.09 4.85 -2.95
CA ILE A 128 21.93 5.59 -3.44
C ILE A 128 21.90 6.92 -2.72
N HIS A 129 22.18 7.98 -3.45
CA HIS A 129 22.20 9.34 -2.95
C HIS A 129 20.83 9.97 -3.05
N VAL A 130 20.36 10.57 -1.95
CA VAL A 130 19.05 11.22 -1.87
C VAL A 130 19.24 12.68 -1.47
N ALA A 131 19.00 13.59 -2.41
CA ALA A 131 19.14 15.02 -2.18
C ALA A 131 17.94 15.62 -1.44
N GLY A 132 18.16 16.76 -0.75
CA GLY A 132 17.12 17.59 -0.15
C GLY A 132 16.93 17.35 1.34
N ARG A 133 15.76 17.76 1.86
CA ARG A 133 15.48 17.69 3.29
C ARG A 133 15.31 16.25 3.78
N PRO A 134 15.78 15.91 4.99
CA PRO A 134 15.76 14.55 5.52
C PRO A 134 14.36 13.96 5.67
N GLU A 135 13.35 14.80 5.99
CA GLU A 135 11.95 14.36 6.10
C GLU A 135 11.37 13.84 4.77
N HIS A 136 11.93 14.24 3.63
CA HIS A 136 11.51 13.80 2.31
C HIS A 136 12.27 12.58 1.79
N LEU A 137 13.35 12.17 2.47
CA LEU A 137 14.18 11.04 2.05
C LEU A 137 13.37 9.76 1.82
N PRO A 138 12.51 9.30 2.74
CA PRO A 138 11.80 8.02 2.56
C PRO A 138 10.85 8.05 1.36
N ARG A 139 10.19 9.19 1.12
CA ARG A 139 9.29 9.34 -0.02
C ARG A 139 10.06 9.36 -1.34
N ARG A 140 11.09 10.22 -1.43
CA ARG A 140 11.93 10.37 -2.63
C ARG A 140 12.58 9.07 -3.04
N LEU A 141 13.16 8.36 -2.07
CA LEU A 141 13.78 7.06 -2.33
C LEU A 141 12.76 6.04 -2.84
N ARG A 142 11.56 5.98 -2.24
CA ARG A 142 10.49 5.06 -2.71
C ARG A 142 10.05 5.38 -4.13
N ASP A 143 9.87 6.66 -4.45
CA ASP A 143 9.45 7.10 -5.78
C ASP A 143 10.51 6.74 -6.82
N TRP A 144 11.79 6.96 -6.51
CA TRP A 144 12.91 6.61 -7.37
C TRP A 144 13.05 5.08 -7.54
N LEU A 145 13.00 4.28 -6.47
CA LEU A 145 13.01 2.81 -6.56
C LEU A 145 11.86 2.28 -7.42
N THR A 146 10.71 2.93 -7.35
CA THR A 146 9.54 2.58 -8.18
C THR A 146 9.81 2.90 -9.66
N ALA A 147 10.46 4.01 -9.96
CA ALA A 147 10.83 4.40 -11.32
C ALA A 147 11.87 3.43 -11.90
N GLU A 148 12.94 3.12 -11.16
CA GLU A 148 13.97 2.15 -11.53
C GLU A 148 13.38 0.77 -11.83
N LEU A 149 12.45 0.32 -10.97
CA LEU A 149 11.76 -0.95 -11.17
C LEU A 149 10.94 -0.96 -12.46
N LYS A 150 10.23 0.14 -12.74
CA LYS A 150 9.43 0.26 -13.97
C LYS A 150 10.30 0.25 -15.21
N GLU A 151 11.38 1.01 -15.21
CA GLU A 151 12.31 1.10 -16.32
C GLU A 151 12.88 -0.27 -16.71
N ARG A 152 13.19 -1.11 -15.72
CA ARG A 152 13.69 -2.46 -15.99
C ARG A 152 12.61 -3.48 -16.31
N LEU A 153 11.47 -3.45 -15.62
CA LEU A 153 10.44 -4.48 -15.80
C LEU A 153 9.65 -4.31 -17.09
N VAL A 154 9.39 -3.07 -17.51
CA VAL A 154 8.56 -2.83 -18.71
C VAL A 154 9.13 -3.51 -19.94
N PRO A 155 10.40 -3.30 -20.33
CA PRO A 155 10.96 -3.96 -21.51
C PRO A 155 11.02 -5.49 -21.38
N LEU A 156 11.31 -6.02 -20.16
CA LEU A 156 11.35 -7.47 -19.94
C LEU A 156 9.96 -8.11 -20.11
N VAL A 157 8.92 -7.46 -19.61
CA VAL A 157 7.54 -7.96 -19.74
C VAL A 157 7.10 -7.88 -21.20
N HIS A 158 7.42 -6.80 -21.92
CA HIS A 158 7.11 -6.71 -23.33
C HIS A 158 7.83 -7.78 -24.17
N ALA A 159 9.12 -7.99 -23.93
CA ALA A 159 9.88 -9.02 -24.61
C ALA A 159 9.30 -10.43 -24.34
N LYS A 160 8.89 -10.72 -23.10
CA LYS A 160 8.24 -11.98 -22.75
C LYS A 160 6.86 -12.09 -23.40
N ALA A 161 6.05 -11.03 -23.39
CA ALA A 161 4.73 -11.03 -24.01
C ALA A 161 4.80 -11.27 -25.53
N GLN A 162 5.79 -10.68 -26.21
CA GLN A 162 6.04 -10.94 -27.63
C GLN A 162 6.40 -12.40 -27.90
N ARG A 163 7.28 -12.95 -27.06
CA ARG A 163 7.68 -14.37 -27.15
C ARG A 163 6.50 -15.34 -26.97
N GLU A 164 5.57 -15.00 -26.06
CA GLU A 164 4.34 -15.76 -25.80
C GLU A 164 3.18 -15.39 -26.73
N ARG A 165 3.41 -14.54 -27.74
CA ARG A 165 2.41 -14.07 -28.72
C ARG A 165 1.18 -13.40 -28.08
N LEU A 166 1.35 -12.73 -26.96
CA LEU A 166 0.26 -11.99 -26.28
C LEU A 166 0.06 -10.63 -26.97
N SER A 167 -1.13 -10.41 -27.53
CA SER A 167 -1.43 -9.20 -28.32
C SER A 167 -1.65 -7.93 -27.48
N ARG A 168 -2.01 -8.03 -26.20
CA ARG A 168 -2.24 -6.89 -25.30
C ARG A 168 -1.69 -7.19 -23.91
N THR A 169 -0.61 -6.51 -23.54
CA THR A 169 -0.04 -6.60 -22.21
C THR A 169 -0.20 -5.25 -21.51
N VAL A 170 -1.02 -5.23 -20.44
CA VAL A 170 -1.19 -4.04 -19.59
C VAL A 170 -0.52 -4.30 -18.26
N MET A 171 0.56 -3.57 -17.98
CA MET A 171 1.26 -3.65 -16.70
C MET A 171 0.73 -2.58 -15.75
N ARG A 172 0.28 -3.01 -14.56
CA ARG A 172 -0.12 -2.10 -13.48
C ARG A 172 0.82 -2.27 -12.30
N PHE A 173 1.52 -1.22 -11.97
CA PHE A 173 2.31 -1.14 -10.74
C PHE A 173 1.37 -0.74 -9.61
N THR A 174 0.89 -1.71 -8.85
CA THR A 174 0.04 -1.46 -7.70
C THR A 174 0.88 -1.66 -6.44
N GLY A 175 1.04 -0.61 -5.64
CA GLY A 175 1.67 -0.68 -4.32
C GLY A 175 0.82 -1.47 -3.33
N ARG A 176 0.45 -2.70 -3.67
CA ARG A 176 -0.17 -3.61 -2.72
C ARG A 176 0.92 -4.16 -1.80
N SER A 177 0.97 -3.61 -0.61
CA SER A 177 1.85 -4.01 0.48
C SER A 177 1.72 -5.47 0.95
N THR A 178 0.89 -6.29 0.31
CA THR A 178 0.55 -7.64 0.77
C THR A 178 1.17 -8.78 -0.04
N ARG A 179 2.01 -8.52 -1.03
CA ARG A 179 2.66 -9.57 -1.82
C ARG A 179 4.09 -9.23 -2.23
N TRP A 180 4.92 -8.89 -1.25
CA TRP A 180 6.34 -9.21 -1.33
C TRP A 180 6.58 -10.35 -0.35
N ALA A 181 6.13 -11.51 -0.73
CA ALA A 181 6.51 -12.75 -0.10
C ALA A 181 7.03 -13.63 -1.22
N LEU A 182 8.35 -13.78 -1.20
CA LEU A 182 9.05 -15.00 -1.55
C LEU A 182 8.73 -15.63 -2.91
N ALA A 183 9.63 -15.46 -3.84
CA ALA A 183 10.17 -16.62 -4.54
C ALA A 183 11.51 -16.92 -3.91
#